data_225b00fb7da14082b058894080945664
#
_entry.id   225b00fb7da14082b058894080945664
#
_cell.length_a   1.000
_cell.length_b   1.000
_cell.length_c   1.000
_cell.angle_alpha   90.00
_cell.angle_beta   90.00
_cell.angle_gamma   90.00
#
_symmetry.space_group_name_H-M   'P 1'
#
loop_
_entity.id
_entity.type
_entity.pdbx_description
1 polymer ?
#
loop_
_entity_poly.entity_id
_entity_poly.type
_entity_poly.pdbx_seq_one_letter_code
_entity_poly.pdbx_strand_id
1 'polypeptide(L)'
;MAIYLADAMGAADLSATGSVILGMLALGKQTGYDIKQFVDKSTRHFWAASYGQIYPELKRLEEQGLIRGRQEPTGGRSRTVYDLTEAGREALHTWLRSDAEPLYELRDEGMLKLFFSDALPESRIDNIRAMRERHERKLAQLRAIETHAGDAMHRGPYLTLELGIKSTQWFIDWCVATERRLAETETETGRE
;
A
#
# COMPACT_ATOMS: atom_id res chain seq x y z
N MET A 1 35.69 -27.15 -3.67
CA MET A 1 34.33 -27.30 -3.08
C MET A 1 34.24 -26.52 -1.76
N ALA A 2 34.67 -25.25 -1.74
CA ALA A 2 34.66 -24.39 -0.55
C ALA A 2 34.28 -22.91 -0.84
N ILE A 3 33.69 -22.61 -1.99
CA ILE A 3 33.34 -21.23 -2.40
C ILE A 3 31.79 -21.02 -2.42
N TYR A 4 31.00 -22.06 -2.21
CA TYR A 4 29.52 -21.98 -2.25
C TYR A 4 28.85 -21.86 -0.88
N LEU A 5 29.57 -21.68 0.22
CA LEU A 5 29.01 -21.57 1.57
C LEU A 5 29.09 -20.17 2.19
N ALA A 6 29.65 -19.17 1.49
CA ALA A 6 29.75 -17.79 1.99
C ALA A 6 28.55 -16.90 1.59
N ASP A 7 27.75 -17.28 0.61
CA ASP A 7 26.59 -16.50 0.13
C ASP A 7 25.26 -16.79 0.85
N ALA A 8 25.22 -17.76 1.77
CA ALA A 8 23.99 -18.12 2.49
C ALA A 8 23.85 -17.45 3.87
N MET A 9 24.75 -16.53 4.25
CA MET A 9 24.71 -15.84 5.54
C MET A 9 24.42 -14.33 5.45
N GLY A 10 23.58 -13.86 4.56
CA GLY A 10 23.44 -12.41 4.38
C GLY A 10 22.12 -11.82 3.89
N ALA A 11 21.12 -12.57 3.52
CA ALA A 11 19.78 -12.02 3.38
C ALA A 11 19.12 -12.04 4.75
N ALA A 12 19.28 -10.97 5.56
CA ALA A 12 18.40 -10.73 6.68
C ALA A 12 16.98 -10.93 6.18
N ASP A 13 16.22 -11.86 6.79
CA ASP A 13 14.83 -12.14 6.43
C ASP A 13 14.01 -10.87 6.68
N LEU A 14 13.97 -10.03 5.65
CA LEU A 14 13.39 -8.70 5.72
C LEU A 14 11.87 -8.84 5.73
N SER A 15 11.26 -8.53 6.85
CA SER A 15 9.80 -8.54 6.94
C SER A 15 9.21 -7.51 5.96
N ALA A 16 7.99 -7.72 5.54
CA ALA A 16 7.29 -6.76 4.69
C ALA A 16 7.22 -5.35 5.31
N THR A 17 7.04 -5.25 6.65
CA THR A 17 7.10 -3.96 7.37
C THR A 17 8.52 -3.39 7.36
N GLY A 18 9.54 -4.24 7.46
CA GLY A 18 10.95 -3.86 7.34
C GLY A 18 11.26 -3.26 5.97
N SER A 19 10.78 -3.88 4.89
CA SER A 19 10.93 -3.33 3.54
C SER A 19 10.28 -1.96 3.41
N VAL A 20 9.09 -1.76 3.98
CA VAL A 20 8.41 -0.44 4.02
C VAL A 20 9.28 0.57 4.75
N ILE A 21 9.80 0.25 5.93
CA ILE A 21 10.61 1.16 6.74
C ILE A 21 11.90 1.55 6.00
N LEU A 22 12.66 0.57 5.47
CA LEU A 22 13.88 0.86 4.71
C LEU A 22 13.59 1.72 3.48
N GLY A 23 12.51 1.43 2.75
CA GLY A 23 12.05 2.23 1.62
C GLY A 23 11.69 3.67 2.03
N MET A 24 10.99 3.86 3.15
CA MET A 24 10.63 5.20 3.66
C MET A 24 11.86 5.99 4.09
N LEU A 25 12.84 5.35 4.73
CA LEU A 25 14.11 5.97 5.07
C LEU A 25 14.90 6.39 3.82
N ALA A 26 14.90 5.57 2.78
CA ALA A 26 15.50 5.92 1.48
C ALA A 26 14.80 7.12 0.81
N LEU A 27 13.51 7.33 1.07
CA LEU A 27 12.74 8.50 0.65
C LEU A 27 12.88 9.71 1.62
N GLY A 28 13.81 9.64 2.60
CA GLY A 28 14.09 10.74 3.52
C GLY A 28 13.10 10.88 4.69
N LYS A 29 12.30 9.86 5.00
CA LYS A 29 11.39 9.86 6.17
C LYS A 29 12.13 9.27 7.37
N GLN A 30 12.67 10.12 8.25
CA GLN A 30 13.68 9.73 9.23
C GLN A 30 13.13 9.41 10.62
N THR A 31 11.88 9.69 10.96
CA THR A 31 11.30 9.32 12.27
C THR A 31 10.17 8.32 12.12
N GLY A 32 9.90 7.51 13.17
CA GLY A 32 8.77 6.60 13.15
C GLY A 32 7.42 7.31 12.94
N TYR A 33 7.31 8.54 13.40
CA TYR A 33 6.15 9.40 13.14
C TYR A 33 6.05 9.80 11.67
N ASP A 34 7.14 10.30 11.05
CA ASP A 34 7.14 10.70 9.64
C ASP A 34 6.89 9.50 8.72
N ILE A 35 7.48 8.34 9.03
CA ILE A 35 7.23 7.08 8.32
C ILE A 35 5.74 6.75 8.36
N LYS A 36 5.13 6.75 9.54
CA LYS A 36 3.70 6.45 9.68
C LYS A 36 2.82 7.45 8.95
N GLN A 37 3.09 8.74 9.10
CA GLN A 37 2.36 9.80 8.40
C GLN A 37 2.46 9.65 6.87
N PHE A 38 3.63 9.28 6.37
CA PHE A 38 3.81 9.08 4.94
C PHE A 38 3.15 7.80 4.44
N VAL A 39 3.23 6.69 5.19
CA VAL A 39 2.48 5.45 4.90
C VAL A 39 0.99 5.73 4.80
N ASP A 40 0.41 6.50 5.74
CA ASP A 40 -1.02 6.84 5.74
C ASP A 40 -1.45 7.68 4.53
N LYS A 41 -0.54 8.44 3.96
CA LYS A 41 -0.80 9.29 2.79
C LYS A 41 -0.43 8.64 1.45
N SER A 42 0.23 7.48 1.47
CA SER A 42 0.76 6.84 0.26
C SER A 42 0.43 5.34 0.18
N THR A 43 1.27 4.50 0.78
CA THR A 43 1.19 3.04 0.61
C THR A 43 -0.04 2.40 1.25
N ARG A 44 -0.72 3.05 2.22
CA ARG A 44 -1.90 2.48 2.89
C ARG A 44 -3.00 2.01 1.93
N HIS A 45 -3.05 2.53 0.71
CA HIS A 45 -4.05 2.15 -0.29
C HIS A 45 -3.84 0.76 -0.87
N PHE A 46 -2.64 0.19 -0.70
CA PHE A 46 -2.27 -1.16 -1.12
C PHE A 46 -1.41 -1.90 -0.07
N TRP A 47 -0.74 -1.18 0.84
CA TRP A 47 0.05 -1.74 1.92
C TRP A 47 -0.02 -0.84 3.17
N ALA A 48 -0.85 -1.20 4.13
CA ALA A 48 -1.00 -0.46 5.38
C ALA A 48 -0.03 -0.98 6.45
N ALA A 49 0.52 -0.08 7.27
CA ALA A 49 1.29 -0.42 8.46
C ALA A 49 0.84 0.44 9.65
N SER A 50 0.61 -0.19 10.79
CA SER A 50 0.19 0.48 12.03
C SER A 50 1.40 0.94 12.86
N TYR A 51 1.17 1.85 13.81
CA TYR A 51 2.21 2.21 14.81
C TYR A 51 2.71 0.99 15.57
N GLY A 52 1.81 0.05 15.92
CA GLY A 52 2.16 -1.19 16.61
C GLY A 52 3.07 -2.12 15.79
N GLN A 53 3.14 -1.95 14.49
CA GLN A 53 4.06 -2.68 13.60
C GLN A 53 5.35 -1.91 13.33
N ILE A 54 5.26 -0.58 13.14
CA ILE A 54 6.41 0.25 12.78
C ILE A 54 7.44 0.35 13.90
N TYR A 55 7.03 0.64 15.15
CA TYR A 55 8.01 0.86 16.23
C TYR A 55 8.76 -0.40 16.67
N PRO A 56 8.13 -1.57 16.85
CA PRO A 56 8.88 -2.80 17.10
C PRO A 56 9.83 -3.16 15.96
N GLU A 57 9.41 -2.91 14.72
CA GLU A 57 10.23 -3.21 13.56
C GLU A 57 11.42 -2.27 13.41
N LEU A 58 11.28 -0.97 13.72
CA LEU A 58 12.41 -0.04 13.80
C LEU A 58 13.47 -0.54 14.78
N LYS A 59 13.03 -1.00 15.97
CA LYS A 59 13.94 -1.59 16.96
C LYS A 59 14.65 -2.83 16.42
N ARG A 60 13.92 -3.74 15.78
CA ARG A 60 14.48 -4.96 15.18
C ARG A 60 15.51 -4.65 14.10
N LEU A 61 15.21 -3.70 13.22
CA LEU A 61 16.15 -3.29 12.15
C LEU A 61 17.40 -2.63 12.71
N GLU A 62 17.29 -1.87 13.80
CA GLU A 62 18.44 -1.29 14.50
C GLU A 62 19.29 -2.35 15.18
N GLU A 63 18.70 -3.34 15.86
CA GLU A 63 19.39 -4.50 16.45
C GLU A 63 20.11 -5.35 15.39
N GLN A 64 19.56 -5.42 14.18
CA GLN A 64 20.18 -6.07 13.02
C GLN A 64 21.26 -5.20 12.32
N GLY A 65 21.45 -3.97 12.76
CA GLY A 65 22.44 -3.06 12.17
C GLY A 65 22.05 -2.53 10.78
N LEU A 66 20.77 -2.69 10.36
CA LEU A 66 20.29 -2.20 9.06
C LEU A 66 19.96 -0.71 9.08
N ILE A 67 19.63 -0.17 10.24
CA ILE A 67 19.42 1.26 10.48
C ILE A 67 20.20 1.69 11.72
N ARG A 68 20.40 2.99 11.87
CA ARG A 68 21.00 3.60 13.04
C ARG A 68 20.12 4.71 13.55
N GLY A 69 19.68 4.61 14.81
CA GLY A 69 18.95 5.66 15.52
C GLY A 69 19.91 6.63 16.24
N ARG A 70 19.56 7.89 16.24
CA ARG A 70 20.17 8.92 17.07
C ARG A 70 19.11 9.78 17.71
N GLN A 71 19.37 10.18 18.96
CA GLN A 71 18.45 11.06 19.70
C GLN A 71 18.68 12.51 19.27
N GLU A 72 17.60 13.21 18.90
CA GLU A 72 17.63 14.64 18.63
C GLU A 72 16.72 15.38 19.62
N PRO A 73 17.22 16.43 20.31
CA PRO A 73 16.41 17.28 21.15
C PRO A 73 15.34 18.01 20.32
N THR A 74 14.10 18.03 20.79
CA THR A 74 13.02 18.78 20.14
C THR A 74 12.17 19.43 21.22
N GLY A 75 12.36 20.71 21.50
CA GLY A 75 11.44 21.52 22.33
C GLY A 75 10.94 20.88 23.65
N GLY A 76 11.83 20.21 24.42
CA GLY A 76 11.50 19.55 25.69
C GLY A 76 11.13 18.06 25.57
N ARG A 77 11.11 17.49 24.35
CA ARG A 77 11.02 16.05 24.09
C ARG A 77 12.18 15.61 23.23
N SER A 78 12.61 14.35 23.33
CA SER A 78 13.61 13.78 22.46
C SER A 78 12.89 12.95 21.40
N ARG A 79 13.32 13.05 20.13
CA ARG A 79 12.88 12.19 19.04
C ARG A 79 14.02 11.34 18.57
N THR A 80 13.75 10.11 18.12
CA THR A 80 14.75 9.26 17.47
C THR A 80 14.66 9.49 15.98
N VAL A 81 15.79 9.88 15.38
CA VAL A 81 15.98 10.01 13.94
C VAL A 81 16.80 8.82 13.47
N TYR A 82 16.32 8.15 12.43
CA TYR A 82 16.93 6.94 11.88
C TYR A 82 17.54 7.21 10.51
N ASP A 83 18.71 6.63 10.28
CA ASP A 83 19.41 6.64 8.99
C ASP A 83 19.68 5.20 8.54
N LEU A 84 19.62 4.95 7.23
CA LEU A 84 20.06 3.68 6.64
C LEU A 84 21.56 3.50 6.82
N THR A 85 21.97 2.31 7.27
CA THR A 85 23.37 1.87 7.16
C THR A 85 23.65 1.38 5.75
N GLU A 86 24.92 1.07 5.45
CA GLU A 86 25.28 0.43 4.18
C GLU A 86 24.60 -0.95 4.05
N ALA A 87 24.59 -1.74 5.14
CA ALA A 87 23.89 -3.02 5.19
C ALA A 87 22.38 -2.86 4.95
N GLY A 88 21.77 -1.80 5.49
CA GLY A 88 20.33 -1.51 5.25
C GLY A 88 20.05 -1.13 3.81
N ARG A 89 20.94 -0.38 3.15
CA ARG A 89 20.82 -0.08 1.71
C ARG A 89 20.91 -1.34 0.86
N GLU A 90 21.87 -2.20 1.15
CA GLU A 90 22.03 -3.45 0.41
C GLU A 90 20.86 -4.41 0.64
N ALA A 91 20.33 -4.52 1.86
CA ALA A 91 19.14 -5.30 2.15
C ALA A 91 17.92 -4.79 1.35
N LEU A 92 17.72 -3.47 1.27
CA LEU A 92 16.66 -2.87 0.46
C LEU A 92 16.87 -3.17 -1.05
N HIS A 93 18.11 -3.04 -1.55
CA HIS A 93 18.41 -3.34 -2.95
C HIS A 93 18.20 -4.83 -3.28
N THR A 94 18.59 -5.72 -2.39
CA THR A 94 18.38 -7.16 -2.55
C THR A 94 16.88 -7.49 -2.62
N TRP A 95 16.07 -6.90 -1.72
CA TRP A 95 14.62 -7.06 -1.77
C TRP A 95 14.01 -6.50 -3.07
N LEU A 96 14.45 -5.33 -3.54
CA LEU A 96 13.96 -4.73 -4.78
C LEU A 96 14.32 -5.53 -6.05
N ARG A 97 15.40 -6.32 -6.00
CA ARG A 97 15.85 -7.20 -7.11
C ARG A 97 15.31 -8.62 -6.99
N SER A 98 14.64 -8.94 -5.91
CA SER A 98 14.16 -10.31 -5.65
C SER A 98 13.17 -10.75 -6.72
N ASP A 99 13.38 -11.97 -7.25
CA ASP A 99 12.47 -12.64 -8.18
C ASP A 99 11.37 -13.43 -7.45
N ALA A 100 11.27 -13.30 -6.12
CA ALA A 100 10.21 -13.94 -5.35
C ALA A 100 8.84 -13.46 -5.83
N GLU A 101 7.91 -14.39 -5.96
CA GLU A 101 6.53 -14.06 -6.35
C GLU A 101 5.93 -13.08 -5.32
N PRO A 102 5.47 -11.89 -5.76
CA PRO A 102 4.92 -10.91 -4.85
C PRO A 102 3.65 -11.43 -4.18
N LEU A 103 3.53 -11.22 -2.87
CA LEU A 103 2.28 -11.49 -2.18
C LEU A 103 1.19 -10.55 -2.74
N TYR A 104 0.14 -11.16 -3.32
CA TYR A 104 -1.06 -10.45 -3.74
C TYR A 104 -2.29 -11.05 -3.06
N GLU A 105 -2.95 -10.27 -2.21
CA GLU A 105 -4.17 -10.66 -1.54
C GLU A 105 -5.21 -9.55 -1.66
N LEU A 106 -6.37 -9.88 -2.24
CA LEU A 106 -7.51 -8.99 -2.33
C LEU A 106 -8.64 -9.48 -1.42
N ARG A 107 -8.99 -8.70 -0.41
CA ARG A 107 -10.14 -8.93 0.46
C ARG A 107 -11.15 -7.81 0.26
N ASP A 108 -12.16 -8.06 -0.56
CA ASP A 108 -13.22 -7.11 -0.87
C ASP A 108 -14.59 -7.75 -0.60
N GLU A 109 -15.25 -7.32 0.48
CA GLU A 109 -16.58 -7.82 0.85
C GLU A 109 -17.65 -7.47 -0.20
N GLY A 110 -17.52 -6.34 -0.91
CA GLY A 110 -18.41 -5.98 -1.99
C GLY A 110 -18.35 -6.98 -3.15
N MET A 111 -17.13 -7.39 -3.54
CA MET A 111 -16.95 -8.46 -4.54
C MET A 111 -17.50 -9.80 -4.04
N LEU A 112 -17.32 -10.12 -2.77
CA LEU A 112 -17.86 -11.35 -2.19
C LEU A 112 -19.40 -11.33 -2.19
N LYS A 113 -20.04 -10.22 -1.83
CA LYS A 113 -21.48 -10.03 -1.92
C LYS A 113 -21.97 -10.14 -3.36
N LEU A 114 -21.26 -9.56 -4.31
CA LEU A 114 -21.58 -9.66 -5.73
C LEU A 114 -21.50 -11.11 -6.22
N PHE A 115 -20.46 -11.85 -5.83
CA PHE A 115 -20.30 -13.27 -6.21
C PHE A 115 -21.48 -14.15 -5.74
N PHE A 116 -22.01 -13.88 -4.55
CA PHE A 116 -23.16 -14.61 -4.01
C PHE A 116 -24.50 -13.94 -4.27
N SER A 117 -24.58 -12.92 -5.13
CA SER A 117 -25.80 -12.11 -5.31
C SER A 117 -26.98 -12.85 -5.95
N ASP A 118 -26.79 -14.06 -6.49
CA ASP A 118 -27.88 -14.90 -6.97
C ASP A 118 -28.77 -15.42 -5.82
N ALA A 119 -28.27 -15.44 -4.59
CA ALA A 119 -29.07 -15.77 -3.41
C ALA A 119 -30.06 -14.64 -3.01
N LEU A 120 -29.83 -13.39 -3.44
CA LEU A 120 -30.68 -12.23 -3.19
C LEU A 120 -30.55 -11.24 -4.36
N PRO A 121 -31.15 -11.54 -5.54
CA PRO A 121 -30.95 -10.78 -6.78
C PRO A 121 -31.31 -9.29 -6.66
N GLU A 122 -32.34 -8.95 -5.91
CA GLU A 122 -32.83 -7.58 -5.69
C GLU A 122 -31.81 -6.68 -4.98
N SER A 123 -30.84 -7.24 -4.25
CA SER A 123 -29.78 -6.48 -3.57
C SER A 123 -28.57 -6.17 -4.49
N ARG A 124 -28.52 -6.73 -5.68
CA ARG A 124 -27.35 -6.71 -6.57
C ARG A 124 -26.98 -5.30 -7.01
N ILE A 125 -27.96 -4.53 -7.48
CA ILE A 125 -27.75 -3.16 -7.95
C ILE A 125 -27.28 -2.28 -6.79
N ASP A 126 -27.87 -2.39 -5.61
CA ASP A 126 -27.48 -1.59 -4.45
C ASP A 126 -26.07 -1.94 -3.97
N ASN A 127 -25.67 -3.21 -4.04
CA ASN A 127 -24.30 -3.61 -3.73
C ASN A 127 -23.29 -2.99 -4.71
N ILE A 128 -23.57 -3.03 -6.03
CA ILE A 128 -22.70 -2.43 -7.05
C ILE A 128 -22.63 -0.91 -6.86
N ARG A 129 -23.73 -0.25 -6.56
CA ARG A 129 -23.78 1.18 -6.25
C ARG A 129 -22.91 1.53 -5.03
N ALA A 130 -23.01 0.77 -3.95
CA ALA A 130 -22.18 0.94 -2.77
C ALA A 130 -20.68 0.74 -3.06
N MET A 131 -20.33 -0.24 -3.92
CA MET A 131 -18.96 -0.45 -4.40
C MET A 131 -18.48 0.77 -5.20
N ARG A 132 -19.28 1.29 -6.13
CA ARG A 132 -18.96 2.50 -6.91
C ARG A 132 -18.70 3.70 -6.02
N GLU A 133 -19.59 4.03 -5.10
CA GLU A 133 -19.45 5.16 -4.19
C GLU A 133 -18.18 5.08 -3.33
N ARG A 134 -17.82 3.87 -2.86
CA ARG A 134 -16.57 3.65 -2.14
C ARG A 134 -15.36 3.97 -3.02
N HIS A 135 -15.36 3.55 -4.29
CA HIS A 135 -14.27 3.81 -5.23
C HIS A 135 -14.22 5.27 -5.66
N GLU A 136 -15.34 5.96 -5.79
CA GLU A 136 -15.41 7.41 -6.04
C GLU A 136 -14.74 8.20 -4.90
N ARG A 137 -15.03 7.85 -3.64
CA ARG A 137 -14.34 8.45 -2.48
C ARG A 137 -12.84 8.17 -2.49
N LYS A 138 -12.42 6.94 -2.81
CA LYS A 138 -11.01 6.57 -2.97
C LYS A 138 -10.34 7.38 -4.09
N LEU A 139 -10.99 7.51 -5.24
CA LEU A 139 -10.47 8.26 -6.37
C LEU A 139 -10.26 9.75 -6.02
N ALA A 140 -11.21 10.35 -5.33
CA ALA A 140 -11.09 11.73 -4.86
C ALA A 140 -9.88 11.91 -3.93
N GLN A 141 -9.63 10.97 -3.01
CA GLN A 141 -8.45 10.99 -2.16
C GLN A 141 -7.14 10.87 -2.95
N LEU A 142 -7.07 9.95 -3.93
CA LEU A 142 -5.87 9.77 -4.76
C LEU A 142 -5.58 11.01 -5.61
N ARG A 143 -6.60 11.63 -6.21
CA ARG A 143 -6.46 12.88 -6.98
C ARG A 143 -6.03 14.06 -6.10
N ALA A 144 -6.51 14.13 -4.85
CA ALA A 144 -6.03 15.14 -3.92
C ALA A 144 -4.53 14.95 -3.60
N ILE A 145 -4.04 13.72 -3.47
CA ILE A 145 -2.61 13.43 -3.30
C ILE A 145 -1.83 13.90 -4.55
N GLU A 146 -2.31 13.59 -5.75
CA GLU A 146 -1.70 14.01 -7.02
C GLU A 146 -1.54 15.54 -7.09
N THR A 147 -2.60 16.27 -6.78
CA THR A 147 -2.61 17.74 -6.79
C THR A 147 -1.64 18.36 -5.78
N HIS A 148 -1.52 17.76 -4.57
CA HIS A 148 -0.65 18.31 -3.52
C HIS A 148 0.82 17.92 -3.67
N ALA A 149 1.11 16.83 -4.37
CA ALA A 149 2.49 16.34 -4.51
C ALA A 149 3.29 17.11 -5.57
N GLY A 150 2.62 17.66 -6.59
CA GLY A 150 3.26 18.43 -7.66
C GLY A 150 4.41 17.67 -8.35
N ASP A 151 5.31 18.41 -8.98
CA ASP A 151 6.49 17.87 -9.69
C ASP A 151 7.59 17.34 -8.76
N ALA A 152 7.45 17.51 -7.45
CA ALA A 152 8.45 17.09 -6.46
C ALA A 152 8.33 15.62 -6.04
N MET A 153 7.34 14.88 -6.52
CA MET A 153 7.15 13.47 -6.16
C MET A 153 8.22 12.59 -6.79
N HIS A 154 8.83 11.71 -5.99
CA HIS A 154 9.71 10.67 -6.52
C HIS A 154 8.99 9.78 -7.55
N ARG A 155 9.71 9.33 -8.57
CA ARG A 155 9.13 8.57 -9.70
C ARG A 155 8.39 7.30 -9.28
N GLY A 156 8.90 6.52 -8.34
CA GLY A 156 8.25 5.29 -7.85
C GLY A 156 6.88 5.57 -7.21
N PRO A 157 6.79 6.44 -6.18
CA PRO A 157 5.52 6.91 -5.63
C PRO A 157 4.55 7.46 -6.66
N TYR A 158 5.03 8.24 -7.65
CA TYR A 158 4.19 8.75 -8.74
C TYR A 158 3.56 7.62 -9.57
N LEU A 159 4.35 6.64 -10.00
CA LEU A 159 3.86 5.51 -10.79
C LEU A 159 2.83 4.66 -10.02
N THR A 160 3.01 4.46 -8.72
CA THR A 160 2.02 3.75 -7.90
C THR A 160 0.75 4.55 -7.69
N LEU A 161 0.84 5.87 -7.58
CA LEU A 161 -0.32 6.76 -7.52
C LEU A 161 -1.10 6.76 -8.84
N GLU A 162 -0.41 6.88 -9.97
CA GLU A 162 -0.99 6.81 -11.31
C GLU A 162 -1.74 5.49 -11.53
N LEU A 163 -1.13 4.35 -11.16
CA LEU A 163 -1.77 3.04 -11.21
C LEU A 163 -3.02 3.01 -10.34
N GLY A 164 -2.94 3.54 -9.11
CA GLY A 164 -4.07 3.61 -8.18
C GLY A 164 -5.24 4.42 -8.74
N ILE A 165 -4.96 5.57 -9.36
CA ILE A 165 -5.98 6.44 -9.99
C ILE A 165 -6.64 5.70 -11.16
N LYS A 166 -5.84 5.16 -12.10
CA LYS A 166 -6.35 4.48 -13.30
C LYS A 166 -7.16 3.23 -12.97
N SER A 167 -6.67 2.39 -12.05
CA SER A 167 -7.39 1.18 -11.65
C SER A 167 -8.69 1.49 -10.92
N THR A 168 -8.69 2.53 -10.07
CA THR A 168 -9.90 2.96 -9.36
C THR A 168 -10.93 3.55 -10.33
N GLN A 169 -10.50 4.34 -11.31
CA GLN A 169 -11.38 4.88 -12.35
C GLN A 169 -12.00 3.74 -13.17
N TRP A 170 -11.19 2.79 -13.64
CA TRP A 170 -11.69 1.61 -14.35
C TRP A 170 -12.76 0.85 -13.57
N PHE A 171 -12.57 0.69 -12.26
CA PHE A 171 -13.55 0.01 -11.40
C PHE A 171 -14.88 0.77 -11.32
N ILE A 172 -14.82 2.11 -11.22
CA ILE A 172 -16.01 2.98 -11.23
C ILE A 172 -16.76 2.82 -12.57
N ASP A 173 -16.04 2.89 -13.68
CA ASP A 173 -16.62 2.78 -15.03
C ASP A 173 -17.29 1.40 -15.22
N TRP A 174 -16.67 0.34 -14.71
CA TRP A 174 -17.26 -0.99 -14.70
C TRP A 174 -18.55 -1.06 -13.88
N CYS A 175 -18.58 -0.45 -12.68
CA CYS A 175 -19.79 -0.40 -11.86
C CYS A 175 -20.92 0.33 -12.62
N VAL A 176 -20.65 1.50 -13.16
CA VAL A 176 -21.64 2.30 -13.93
C VAL A 176 -22.21 1.50 -15.10
N ALA A 177 -21.32 0.85 -15.89
CA ALA A 177 -21.76 0.04 -17.03
C ALA A 177 -22.58 -1.18 -16.58
N THR A 178 -22.26 -1.76 -15.43
CA THR A 178 -22.96 -2.95 -14.89
C THR A 178 -24.29 -2.56 -14.29
N GLU A 179 -24.40 -1.44 -13.54
CA GLU A 179 -25.67 -0.92 -13.04
C GLU A 179 -26.65 -0.71 -14.20
N ARG A 180 -26.19 -0.09 -15.30
CA ARG A 180 -27.04 0.15 -16.48
C ARG A 180 -27.54 -1.15 -17.10
N ARG A 181 -26.66 -2.13 -17.34
CA ARG A 181 -27.05 -3.44 -17.91
C ARG A 181 -28.10 -4.17 -17.07
N LEU A 182 -27.94 -4.15 -15.74
CA LEU A 182 -28.89 -4.81 -14.84
C LEU A 182 -30.26 -4.11 -14.84
N ALA A 183 -30.28 -2.79 -14.85
CA ALA A 183 -31.52 -2.02 -14.94
C ALA A 183 -32.30 -2.26 -16.26
N GLU A 184 -31.58 -2.43 -17.38
CA GLU A 184 -32.18 -2.77 -18.68
C GLU A 184 -32.82 -4.16 -18.64
N THR A 185 -32.14 -5.16 -18.07
CA THR A 185 -32.64 -6.54 -17.94
C THR A 185 -33.89 -6.64 -17.04
N GLU A 186 -33.92 -5.91 -15.92
CA GLU A 186 -35.10 -5.88 -15.02
C GLU A 186 -36.33 -5.26 -15.71
N THR A 187 -36.10 -4.27 -16.58
CA THR A 187 -37.17 -3.59 -17.34
C THR A 187 -37.78 -4.53 -18.41
N GLU A 188 -36.98 -5.42 -19.00
CA GLU A 188 -37.45 -6.42 -19.98
C GLU A 188 -38.24 -7.54 -19.32
N THR A 189 -37.77 -8.07 -18.18
CA THR A 189 -38.43 -9.17 -17.45
C THR A 189 -39.76 -8.72 -16.81
N GLY A 190 -39.93 -7.45 -16.47
CA GLY A 190 -41.17 -6.92 -15.89
C GLY A 190 -42.27 -6.59 -16.92
N ARG A 191 -42.01 -6.83 -18.24
CA ARG A 191 -42.97 -6.59 -19.34
C ARG A 191 -43.59 -7.88 -19.88
N GLU A 192 -43.16 -9.04 -19.41
CA GLU A 192 -43.79 -10.35 -19.68
C GLU A 192 -44.77 -10.72 -18.57
#